data_9495f82646c95876ef31b65090b67b46
#
_entry.id   9495f82646c95876ef31b65090b67b46
#
_cell.length_a   1.000
_cell.length_b   1.000
_cell.length_c   1.000
_cell.angle_alpha   90.00
_cell.angle_beta   90.00
_cell.angle_gamma   90.00
#
_symmetry.space_group_name_H-M   'P 1'
#
loop_
_entity.id
_entity.type
_entity.pdbx_description
1 polymer ?
#
loop_
_entity_poly.entity_id
_entity_poly.type
_entity_poly.pdbx_seq_one_letter_code
_entity_poly.pdbx_strand_id
1 'polypeptide(L)'
;MLFKTIEQAKEFILDNEIEMVDFKMTDIDGRWRHITIPAARFNENTMKYGIGFDGSNYGYAPVENSDMVFIPDLSTAAVDPFAEVPTLTMSGDAMIIDRPENRPFDQYPRNVIKRAVEYMRESGIADEMIIGPEFEFHVFDNVQFETRPECVRCEIDTEEADWNTGSSEDGFQIPHKGGYHIGAPQDRYYNLRSEMCMLMEDWGVKVK
;
A
#
# COMPACT_ATOMS: atom_id res chain seq x y z
N MET A 1 3.13 -2.75 -13.40
CA MET A 1 4.10 -2.38 -14.48
C MET A 1 5.49 -2.83 -14.06
N LEU A 2 6.37 -3.30 -14.93
CA LEU A 2 7.67 -3.84 -14.49
C LEU A 2 8.77 -3.14 -15.30
N PHE A 3 9.40 -2.11 -14.72
CA PHE A 3 10.60 -1.52 -15.31
C PHE A 3 11.84 -2.32 -14.87
N LYS A 4 12.71 -2.60 -15.81
CA LYS A 4 13.99 -3.26 -15.56
C LYS A 4 15.13 -2.27 -15.41
N THR A 5 14.99 -1.08 -15.99
CA THR A 5 16.01 -0.04 -15.98
C THR A 5 15.40 1.32 -15.70
N ILE A 6 16.23 2.25 -15.23
CA ILE A 6 15.82 3.63 -14.97
C ILE A 6 15.44 4.35 -16.27
N GLU A 7 16.07 4.03 -17.38
CA GLU A 7 15.76 4.61 -18.71
C GLU A 7 14.33 4.29 -19.12
N GLN A 8 13.89 3.04 -18.93
CA GLN A 8 12.50 2.64 -19.19
C GLN A 8 11.50 3.42 -18.31
N ALA A 9 11.83 3.61 -17.03
CA ALA A 9 10.98 4.39 -16.14
C ALA A 9 10.94 5.88 -16.54
N LYS A 10 12.07 6.46 -16.97
CA LYS A 10 12.14 7.85 -17.44
C LYS A 10 11.39 8.05 -18.75
N GLU A 11 11.50 7.12 -19.69
CA GLU A 11 10.73 7.14 -20.94
C GLU A 11 9.23 7.08 -20.62
N PHE A 12 8.81 6.18 -19.75
CA PHE A 12 7.42 6.09 -19.31
C PHE A 12 6.92 7.38 -18.65
N ILE A 13 7.72 8.00 -17.79
CA ILE A 13 7.42 9.27 -17.13
C ILE A 13 7.14 10.36 -18.18
N LEU A 14 7.95 10.44 -19.23
CA LEU A 14 7.79 11.41 -20.30
C LEU A 14 6.54 11.13 -21.15
N ASP A 15 6.36 9.88 -21.57
CA ASP A 15 5.27 9.47 -22.47
C ASP A 15 3.89 9.58 -21.81
N ASN A 16 3.82 9.49 -20.48
CA ASN A 16 2.58 9.54 -19.71
C ASN A 16 2.42 10.83 -18.90
N GLU A 17 3.23 11.84 -19.18
CA GLU A 17 3.17 13.14 -18.52
C GLU A 17 3.16 13.04 -16.98
N ILE A 18 3.94 12.12 -16.43
CA ILE A 18 4.08 11.95 -14.99
C ILE A 18 4.83 13.15 -14.41
N GLU A 19 4.24 13.83 -13.45
CA GLU A 19 4.81 14.99 -12.80
C GLU A 19 5.51 14.70 -11.49
N MET A 20 5.07 13.65 -10.77
CA MET A 20 5.60 13.30 -9.46
C MET A 20 6.03 11.82 -9.40
N VAL A 21 7.04 11.54 -8.59
CA VAL A 21 7.43 10.17 -8.24
C VAL A 21 7.31 10.00 -6.74
N ASP A 22 6.54 9.01 -6.32
CA ASP A 22 6.21 8.73 -4.92
C ASP A 22 6.80 7.39 -4.47
N PHE A 23 7.50 7.42 -3.33
CA PHE A 23 8.19 6.26 -2.76
C PHE A 23 7.45 5.80 -1.53
N LYS A 24 6.78 4.66 -1.63
CA LYS A 24 5.95 4.11 -0.55
C LYS A 24 6.74 3.11 0.29
N MET A 25 6.70 3.31 1.60
CA MET A 25 7.32 2.43 2.58
C MET A 25 6.34 2.14 3.72
N THR A 26 6.60 1.07 4.44
CA THR A 26 5.76 0.62 5.56
C THR A 26 6.50 0.88 6.85
N ASP A 27 5.91 1.60 7.81
CA ASP A 27 6.48 1.77 9.13
C ASP A 27 6.36 0.49 9.98
N ILE A 28 6.89 0.54 11.22
CA ILE A 28 6.90 -0.64 12.10
C ILE A 28 5.49 -1.07 12.54
N ASP A 29 4.54 -0.15 12.49
CA ASP A 29 3.12 -0.43 12.81
C ASP A 29 2.33 -0.95 11.60
N GLY A 30 2.98 -1.08 10.44
CA GLY A 30 2.35 -1.52 9.19
C GLY A 30 1.62 -0.40 8.45
N ARG A 31 1.83 0.87 8.81
CA ARG A 31 1.20 1.98 8.12
C ARG A 31 2.00 2.39 6.89
N TRP A 32 1.29 2.81 5.85
CA TRP A 32 1.92 3.41 4.69
C TRP A 32 2.50 4.78 5.04
N ARG A 33 3.76 4.97 4.66
CA ARG A 33 4.50 6.23 4.67
C ARG A 33 5.04 6.47 3.29
N HIS A 34 5.29 7.72 2.94
CA HIS A 34 5.81 8.03 1.61
C HIS A 34 6.69 9.27 1.59
N ILE A 35 7.50 9.36 0.54
CA ILE A 35 8.30 10.52 0.18
C ILE A 35 8.06 10.78 -1.29
N THR A 36 7.71 12.00 -1.64
CA THR A 36 7.40 12.38 -3.02
C THR A 36 8.40 13.40 -3.54
N ILE A 37 8.86 13.21 -4.78
CA ILE A 37 9.74 14.16 -5.47
C ILE A 37 9.15 14.53 -6.83
N PRO A 38 9.47 15.73 -7.38
CA PRO A 38 9.17 16.02 -8.77
C PRO A 38 9.84 15.01 -9.71
N ALA A 39 9.14 14.57 -10.75
CA ALA A 39 9.63 13.56 -11.69
C ALA A 39 10.95 13.98 -12.36
N ALA A 40 11.16 15.27 -12.60
CA ALA A 40 12.40 15.82 -13.13
C ALA A 40 13.64 15.55 -12.23
N ARG A 41 13.45 15.20 -10.96
CA ARG A 41 14.53 14.83 -10.01
C ARG A 41 14.77 13.35 -9.91
N PHE A 42 13.91 12.54 -10.50
CA PHE A 42 14.07 11.09 -10.52
C PHE A 42 15.10 10.70 -11.58
N ASN A 43 16.24 10.20 -11.14
CA ASN A 43 17.39 9.89 -11.99
C ASN A 43 18.25 8.77 -11.40
N GLU A 44 19.35 8.49 -12.06
CA GLU A 44 20.30 7.43 -11.70
C GLU A 44 20.87 7.60 -10.28
N ASN A 45 21.02 8.84 -9.79
CA ASN A 45 21.46 9.10 -8.42
C ASN A 45 20.40 8.68 -7.41
N THR A 46 19.11 8.85 -7.72
CA THR A 46 18.00 8.38 -6.90
C THR A 46 18.06 6.86 -6.74
N MET A 47 18.37 6.14 -7.83
CA MET A 47 18.51 4.69 -7.80
C MET A 47 19.77 4.24 -7.06
N LYS A 48 20.88 4.95 -7.22
CA LYS A 48 22.18 4.55 -6.67
C LYS A 48 22.35 4.91 -5.20
N TYR A 49 21.93 6.10 -4.83
CA TYR A 49 22.18 6.64 -3.49
C TYR A 49 20.91 6.66 -2.61
N GLY A 50 19.75 6.44 -3.23
CA GLY A 50 18.47 6.48 -2.53
C GLY A 50 18.01 7.90 -2.17
N ILE A 51 16.98 7.91 -1.34
CA ILE A 51 16.38 9.12 -0.79
C ILE A 51 16.52 9.07 0.72
N GLY A 52 17.14 10.11 1.29
CA GLY A 52 17.33 10.23 2.72
C GLY A 52 16.01 10.45 3.46
N PHE A 53 15.86 9.83 4.61
CA PHE A 53 14.74 10.05 5.52
C PHE A 53 15.14 9.81 6.97
N ASP A 54 14.34 10.35 7.89
CA ASP A 54 14.51 10.15 9.32
C ASP A 54 13.74 8.91 9.79
N GLY A 55 14.47 7.83 10.05
CA GLY A 55 13.89 6.55 10.49
C GLY A 55 13.24 6.57 11.87
N SER A 56 13.51 7.60 12.70
CA SER A 56 12.88 7.70 14.02
C SER A 56 11.38 7.94 13.94
N ASN A 57 10.93 8.68 12.94
CA ASN A 57 9.51 8.92 12.69
C ASN A 57 8.74 7.68 12.20
N TYR A 58 9.47 6.63 11.81
CA TYR A 58 8.92 5.36 11.33
C TYR A 58 9.03 4.25 12.39
N GLY A 59 9.59 4.56 13.55
CA GLY A 59 9.88 3.59 14.61
C GLY A 59 11.08 2.67 14.32
N TYR A 60 11.93 3.01 13.34
CA TYR A 60 13.04 2.16 12.92
C TYR A 60 14.30 2.37 13.74
N ALA A 61 14.53 3.57 14.24
CA ALA A 61 15.76 3.92 14.92
C ALA A 61 15.53 4.98 16.02
N PRO A 62 16.42 5.06 17.03
CA PRO A 62 16.42 6.19 17.96
C PRO A 62 16.85 7.47 17.24
N VAL A 63 16.40 8.62 17.75
CA VAL A 63 16.64 9.94 17.14
C VAL A 63 18.13 10.24 16.93
N GLU A 64 18.99 9.75 17.85
CA GLU A 64 20.43 10.00 17.82
C GLU A 64 21.15 9.32 16.64
N ASN A 65 20.51 8.34 16.00
CA ASN A 65 21.09 7.60 14.86
C ASN A 65 19.97 7.17 13.89
N SER A 66 19.21 8.15 13.41
CA SER A 66 17.97 7.90 12.64
C SER A 66 18.11 8.15 11.16
N ASP A 67 19.26 8.62 10.68
CA ASP A 67 19.49 8.85 9.25
C ASP A 67 19.50 7.53 8.47
N MET A 68 18.57 7.40 7.58
CA MET A 68 18.40 6.23 6.71
C MET A 68 18.22 6.65 5.25
N VAL A 69 18.36 5.71 4.35
CA VAL A 69 18.06 5.91 2.92
C VAL A 69 17.07 4.87 2.44
N PHE A 70 16.22 5.29 1.54
CA PHE A 70 15.28 4.44 0.81
C PHE A 70 15.80 4.22 -0.61
N ILE A 71 15.98 2.97 -1.02
CA ILE A 71 16.38 2.59 -2.36
C ILE A 71 15.15 2.10 -3.12
N PRO A 72 14.72 2.80 -4.17
CA PRO A 72 13.53 2.43 -4.94
C PRO A 72 13.70 1.08 -5.67
N ASP A 73 12.59 0.36 -5.82
CA ASP A 73 12.50 -0.87 -6.60
C ASP A 73 11.62 -0.65 -7.83
N LEU A 74 12.24 -0.46 -8.99
CA LEU A 74 11.56 -0.21 -10.26
C LEU A 74 10.56 -1.29 -10.66
N SER A 75 10.76 -2.52 -10.17
CA SER A 75 9.86 -3.63 -10.47
C SER A 75 8.48 -3.50 -9.82
N THR A 76 8.35 -2.60 -8.85
CA THR A 76 7.10 -2.34 -8.13
C THR A 76 6.37 -1.10 -8.61
N ALA A 77 6.89 -0.45 -9.65
CA ALA A 77 6.34 0.83 -10.11
C ALA A 77 4.93 0.67 -10.73
N ALA A 78 4.05 1.57 -10.36
CA ALA A 78 2.69 1.69 -10.90
C ALA A 78 2.23 3.15 -10.90
N VAL A 79 1.31 3.50 -11.79
CA VAL A 79 0.65 4.81 -11.73
C VAL A 79 -0.29 4.83 -10.53
N ASP A 80 -0.24 5.88 -9.71
CA ASP A 80 -1.14 6.03 -8.56
C ASP A 80 -2.51 6.52 -9.05
N PRO A 81 -3.57 5.70 -8.96
CA PRO A 81 -4.90 6.07 -9.47
C PRO A 81 -5.62 7.08 -8.57
N PHE A 82 -5.11 7.35 -7.38
CA PHE A 82 -5.73 8.23 -6.38
C PHE A 82 -5.08 9.62 -6.32
N ALA A 83 -3.95 9.81 -7.00
CA ALA A 83 -3.28 11.10 -7.04
C ALA A 83 -3.92 12.00 -8.10
N GLU A 84 -4.27 13.25 -7.74
CA GLU A 84 -4.77 14.25 -8.69
C GLU A 84 -3.69 14.66 -9.70
N VAL A 85 -2.44 14.78 -9.23
CA VAL A 85 -1.28 15.03 -10.10
C VAL A 85 -0.76 13.70 -10.61
N PRO A 86 -0.52 13.53 -11.92
CA PRO A 86 -0.01 12.28 -12.47
C PRO A 86 1.26 11.82 -11.73
N THR A 87 1.15 10.71 -11.02
CA THR A 87 2.18 10.23 -10.09
C THR A 87 2.54 8.78 -10.38
N LEU A 88 3.84 8.52 -10.51
CA LEU A 88 4.38 7.17 -10.54
C LEU A 88 4.78 6.77 -9.12
N THR A 89 4.12 5.77 -8.57
CA THR A 89 4.44 5.26 -7.23
C THR A 89 5.28 3.98 -7.30
N MET A 90 6.17 3.79 -6.34
CA MET A 90 6.94 2.55 -6.21
C MET A 90 7.34 2.28 -4.76
N SER A 91 7.49 1.00 -4.45
CA SER A 91 8.09 0.56 -3.19
C SER A 91 9.60 0.46 -3.31
N GLY A 92 10.27 0.16 -2.22
CA GLY A 92 11.72 -0.03 -2.20
C GLY A 92 12.20 -0.57 -0.86
N ASP A 93 13.49 -0.46 -0.62
CA ASP A 93 14.14 -1.01 0.57
C ASP A 93 14.69 0.10 1.47
N ALA A 94 14.42 -0.03 2.77
CA ALA A 94 15.04 0.82 3.77
C ALA A 94 16.44 0.31 4.12
N MET A 95 17.41 1.23 4.08
CA MET A 95 18.81 0.94 4.33
C MET A 95 19.35 1.81 5.47
N ILE A 96 20.18 1.24 6.31
CA ILE A 96 20.97 1.97 7.30
C ILE A 96 22.18 2.55 6.58
N ILE A 97 22.46 3.83 6.84
CA ILE A 97 23.67 4.48 6.35
C ILE A 97 24.86 3.91 7.14
N ASP A 98 25.72 3.16 6.48
CA ASP A 98 26.93 2.58 7.04
C ASP A 98 28.08 2.81 6.05
N ARG A 99 29.31 2.91 6.55
CA ARG A 99 30.47 3.15 5.70
C ARG A 99 31.36 1.91 5.72
N PRO A 100 31.86 1.46 4.58
CA PRO A 100 31.85 2.10 3.25
C PRO A 100 30.58 1.91 2.43
N GLU A 101 29.67 0.98 2.80
CA GLU A 101 28.46 0.65 2.07
C GLU A 101 27.23 0.63 3.00
N ASN A 102 26.11 1.11 2.48
CA ASN A 102 24.84 1.02 3.21
C ASN A 102 24.41 -0.44 3.35
N ARG A 103 23.79 -0.79 4.45
CA ARG A 103 23.27 -2.14 4.69
C ARG A 103 21.75 -2.16 4.84
N PRO A 104 21.08 -3.25 4.44
CA PRO A 104 19.65 -3.38 4.63
C PRO A 104 19.25 -3.19 6.10
N PHE A 105 18.16 -2.48 6.34
CA PHE A 105 17.57 -2.45 7.68
C PHE A 105 16.79 -3.74 7.91
N ASP A 106 17.30 -4.57 8.81
CA ASP A 106 16.85 -5.95 9.00
C ASP A 106 15.39 -6.10 9.45
N GLN A 107 14.85 -5.10 10.14
CA GLN A 107 13.49 -5.12 10.65
C GLN A 107 12.47 -4.53 9.65
N TYR A 108 12.93 -3.97 8.54
CA TYR A 108 12.02 -3.49 7.51
C TYR A 108 11.22 -4.65 6.89
N PRO A 109 9.88 -4.59 6.81
CA PRO A 109 9.05 -5.72 6.39
C PRO A 109 9.47 -6.37 5.06
N ARG A 110 9.80 -5.58 4.04
CA ARG A 110 10.30 -6.12 2.76
C ARG A 110 11.65 -6.83 2.91
N ASN A 111 12.55 -6.31 3.75
CA ASN A 111 13.84 -6.95 3.99
C ASN A 111 13.70 -8.25 4.78
N VAL A 112 12.71 -8.33 5.68
CA VAL A 112 12.36 -9.57 6.37
C VAL A 112 11.90 -10.64 5.40
N ILE A 113 10.97 -10.29 4.50
CA ILE A 113 10.43 -11.27 3.53
C ILE A 113 11.49 -11.71 2.51
N LYS A 114 12.37 -10.78 2.06
CA LYS A 114 13.50 -11.12 1.17
C LYS A 114 14.42 -12.17 1.80
N ARG A 115 14.81 -11.98 3.06
CA ARG A 115 15.62 -12.95 3.80
C ARG A 115 14.90 -14.29 4.01
N ALA A 116 13.58 -14.26 4.23
CA ALA A 116 12.79 -15.49 4.37
C ALA A 116 12.78 -16.28 3.05
N VAL A 117 12.61 -15.60 1.92
CA VAL A 117 12.67 -16.23 0.58
C VAL A 117 14.07 -16.77 0.28
N GLU A 118 15.11 -16.02 0.62
CA GLU A 118 16.50 -16.46 0.46
C GLU A 118 16.78 -17.72 1.30
N TYR A 119 16.43 -17.70 2.57
CA TYR A 119 16.55 -18.87 3.46
C TYR A 119 15.78 -20.08 2.95
N MET A 120 14.57 -19.89 2.43
CA MET A 120 13.77 -20.96 1.84
C MET A 120 14.51 -21.63 0.67
N ARG A 121 15.11 -20.83 -0.22
CA ARG A 121 15.88 -21.32 -1.38
C ARG A 121 17.18 -22.02 -0.95
N GLU A 122 17.94 -21.42 -0.05
CA GLU A 122 19.18 -21.98 0.48
C GLU A 122 18.96 -23.30 1.22
N SER A 123 17.86 -23.43 1.93
CA SER A 123 17.50 -24.66 2.63
C SER A 123 17.07 -25.79 1.70
N GLY A 124 16.84 -25.50 0.40
CA GLY A 124 16.38 -26.47 -0.59
C GLY A 124 14.94 -26.96 -0.39
N ILE A 125 14.16 -26.31 0.48
CA ILE A 125 12.77 -26.70 0.77
C ILE A 125 11.86 -26.34 -0.43
N ALA A 126 12.02 -25.13 -0.98
CA ALA A 126 11.24 -24.65 -2.12
C ALA A 126 11.94 -23.48 -2.83
N ASP A 127 11.61 -23.27 -4.08
CA ASP A 127 12.11 -22.15 -4.90
C ASP A 127 11.17 -20.95 -4.89
N GLU A 128 9.88 -21.22 -4.65
CA GLU A 128 8.80 -20.20 -4.70
C GLU A 128 7.77 -20.47 -3.60
N MET A 129 7.21 -19.38 -3.06
CA MET A 129 6.07 -19.43 -2.15
C MET A 129 4.91 -18.67 -2.79
N ILE A 130 3.78 -19.36 -2.95
CA ILE A 130 2.53 -18.76 -3.45
C ILE A 130 1.65 -18.45 -2.24
N ILE A 131 1.21 -17.19 -2.14
CA ILE A 131 0.35 -16.71 -1.06
C ILE A 131 -0.93 -16.16 -1.68
N GLY A 132 -2.08 -16.55 -1.13
CA GLY A 132 -3.41 -16.03 -1.50
C GLY A 132 -4.03 -15.31 -0.30
N PRO A 133 -3.75 -14.02 -0.07
CA PRO A 133 -4.38 -13.29 1.01
C PRO A 133 -5.86 -13.01 0.70
N GLU A 134 -6.70 -13.12 1.73
CA GLU A 134 -8.11 -12.75 1.71
C GLU A 134 -8.31 -11.56 2.65
N PHE A 135 -8.55 -10.38 2.09
CA PHE A 135 -8.77 -9.17 2.86
C PHE A 135 -10.26 -8.97 3.11
N GLU A 136 -10.65 -8.86 4.38
CA GLU A 136 -12.01 -8.55 4.80
C GLU A 136 -12.08 -7.13 5.34
N PHE A 137 -13.12 -6.39 4.96
CA PHE A 137 -13.32 -5.02 5.41
C PHE A 137 -14.81 -4.67 5.47
N HIS A 138 -15.13 -3.65 6.26
CA HIS A 138 -16.46 -3.08 6.34
C HIS A 138 -16.50 -1.73 5.61
N VAL A 139 -17.63 -1.46 4.95
CA VAL A 139 -17.92 -0.16 4.37
C VAL A 139 -18.96 0.53 5.21
N PHE A 140 -18.66 1.75 5.67
CA PHE A 140 -19.56 2.57 6.47
C PHE A 140 -19.91 3.86 5.73
N ASP A 141 -21.17 4.27 5.82
CA ASP A 141 -21.62 5.56 5.30
C ASP A 141 -21.39 6.68 6.32
N ASN A 142 -21.43 6.33 7.60
CA ASN A 142 -21.18 7.27 8.69
C ASN A 142 -20.48 6.58 9.86
N VAL A 143 -19.48 7.26 10.43
CA VAL A 143 -18.83 6.87 11.69
C VAL A 143 -18.74 8.09 12.58
N GLN A 144 -19.35 8.01 13.76
CA GLN A 144 -19.25 9.02 14.81
C GLN A 144 -18.50 8.45 15.99
N PHE A 145 -17.47 9.15 16.41
CA PHE A 145 -16.67 8.76 17.56
C PHE A 145 -16.54 9.93 18.53
N GLU A 146 -16.84 9.70 19.80
CA GLU A 146 -16.73 10.69 20.85
C GLU A 146 -15.96 10.11 22.04
N THR A 147 -14.98 10.85 22.52
CA THR A 147 -14.24 10.52 23.74
C THR A 147 -14.26 11.70 24.69
N ARG A 148 -14.89 11.52 25.84
CA ARG A 148 -14.87 12.44 26.97
C ARG A 148 -14.43 11.69 28.22
N PRO A 149 -14.00 12.38 29.30
CA PRO A 149 -13.59 11.71 30.53
C PRO A 149 -14.66 10.78 31.11
N GLU A 150 -15.94 11.12 30.93
CA GLU A 150 -17.08 10.38 31.43
C GLU A 150 -17.79 9.48 30.41
N CYS A 151 -17.41 9.55 29.12
CA CYS A 151 -18.09 8.84 28.06
C CYS A 151 -17.21 8.49 26.87
N VAL A 152 -17.28 7.25 26.42
CA VAL A 152 -16.77 6.83 25.11
C VAL A 152 -17.96 6.29 24.32
N ARG A 153 -18.18 6.86 23.12
CA ARG A 153 -19.27 6.48 22.23
C ARG A 153 -18.69 6.25 20.83
N CYS A 154 -19.13 5.17 20.19
CA CYS A 154 -18.89 4.90 18.78
C CYS A 154 -20.22 4.52 18.14
N GLU A 155 -20.61 5.24 17.11
CA GLU A 155 -21.77 4.92 16.28
C GLU A 155 -21.32 4.75 14.85
N ILE A 156 -21.77 3.68 14.24
CA ILE A 156 -21.53 3.38 12.82
C ILE A 156 -22.86 3.22 12.13
N ASP A 157 -22.92 3.65 10.89
CA ASP A 157 -24.10 3.50 10.06
C ASP A 157 -23.70 3.08 8.64
N THR A 158 -24.58 2.31 8.02
CA THR A 158 -24.45 1.87 6.62
C THR A 158 -25.82 1.53 6.07
N GLU A 159 -26.05 1.80 4.81
CA GLU A 159 -27.31 1.52 4.12
C GLU A 159 -27.71 0.04 4.15
N GLU A 160 -26.75 -0.87 4.28
CA GLU A 160 -26.98 -2.31 4.33
C GLU A 160 -27.32 -2.84 5.74
N ALA A 161 -27.23 -1.98 6.76
CA ALA A 161 -27.42 -2.42 8.14
C ALA A 161 -28.86 -2.83 8.42
N ASP A 162 -29.00 -3.90 9.19
CA ASP A 162 -30.31 -4.45 9.60
C ASP A 162 -31.08 -3.56 10.55
N TRP A 163 -30.42 -2.55 11.16
CA TRP A 163 -31.05 -1.52 11.97
C TRP A 163 -31.61 -0.34 11.17
N ASN A 164 -31.28 -0.20 9.90
CA ASN A 164 -31.79 0.82 9.00
C ASN A 164 -33.20 0.41 8.52
N THR A 165 -34.21 0.80 9.29
CA THR A 165 -35.61 0.52 8.98
C THR A 165 -36.40 1.82 8.84
N GLY A 166 -37.13 1.99 7.75
CA GLY A 166 -38.18 3.01 7.66
C GLY A 166 -37.97 4.16 6.70
N SER A 167 -36.88 4.22 5.93
CA SER A 167 -36.81 5.08 4.76
C SER A 167 -37.09 4.29 3.47
N SER A 168 -37.56 4.98 2.44
CA SER A 168 -37.81 4.38 1.13
C SER A 168 -36.52 3.91 0.41
N GLU A 169 -35.38 4.25 0.98
CA GLU A 169 -34.04 3.94 0.47
C GLU A 169 -33.43 2.70 1.14
N ASP A 170 -34.06 2.18 2.19
CA ASP A 170 -33.57 1.07 3.03
C ASP A 170 -33.94 -0.34 2.52
N GLY A 171 -34.20 -0.48 1.23
CA GLY A 171 -34.63 -1.75 0.64
C GLY A 171 -33.54 -2.79 0.46
N PHE A 172 -32.31 -2.54 0.91
CA PHE A 172 -31.12 -3.34 0.59
C PHE A 172 -30.46 -3.99 1.80
N GLN A 173 -31.20 -4.10 2.90
CA GLN A 173 -30.69 -4.70 4.12
C GLN A 173 -30.28 -6.14 3.90
N ILE A 174 -29.08 -6.47 4.38
CA ILE A 174 -28.55 -7.81 4.36
C ILE A 174 -28.78 -8.43 5.75
N PRO A 175 -29.51 -9.55 5.85
CA PRO A 175 -29.67 -10.24 7.12
C PRO A 175 -28.32 -10.65 7.71
N HIS A 176 -28.23 -10.70 9.03
CA HIS A 176 -27.03 -11.16 9.70
C HIS A 176 -26.59 -12.52 9.13
N LYS A 177 -25.32 -12.62 8.70
CA LYS A 177 -24.76 -13.79 7.98
C LYS A 177 -25.45 -14.15 6.66
N GLY A 178 -26.26 -13.28 6.09
CA GLY A 178 -27.01 -13.51 4.86
C GLY A 178 -26.36 -13.00 3.58
N GLY A 179 -25.19 -12.35 3.66
CA GLY A 179 -24.57 -11.69 2.53
C GLY A 179 -23.67 -12.55 1.63
N TYR A 180 -23.44 -13.82 1.99
CA TYR A 180 -22.54 -14.68 1.23
C TYR A 180 -23.05 -14.94 -0.19
N HIS A 181 -22.26 -14.55 -1.20
CA HIS A 181 -22.60 -14.64 -2.62
C HIS A 181 -23.93 -13.99 -3.02
N ILE A 182 -24.39 -13.01 -2.23
CA ILE A 182 -25.62 -12.30 -2.56
C ILE A 182 -25.44 -11.51 -3.85
N GLY A 183 -26.49 -11.50 -4.68
CA GLY A 183 -26.48 -10.76 -5.95
C GLY A 183 -27.31 -9.48 -5.87
N ALA A 184 -27.34 -8.75 -6.99
CA ALA A 184 -28.20 -7.57 -7.12
C ALA A 184 -29.69 -7.95 -6.92
N PRO A 185 -30.50 -7.08 -6.32
CA PRO A 185 -30.22 -5.69 -5.94
C PRO A 185 -29.57 -5.51 -4.56
N GLN A 186 -29.46 -6.56 -3.76
CA GLN A 186 -28.89 -6.45 -2.40
C GLN A 186 -27.38 -6.20 -2.42
N ASP A 187 -26.65 -6.70 -3.41
CA ASP A 187 -25.22 -6.43 -3.59
C ASP A 187 -24.98 -5.01 -4.13
N ARG A 188 -24.94 -4.04 -3.25
CA ARG A 188 -24.71 -2.63 -3.62
C ARG A 188 -23.27 -2.31 -3.92
N TYR A 189 -22.33 -3.09 -3.39
CA TYR A 189 -20.89 -2.86 -3.54
C TYR A 189 -20.25 -3.64 -4.68
N TYR A 190 -21.03 -4.24 -5.57
CA TYR A 190 -20.53 -4.96 -6.74
C TYR A 190 -19.58 -4.08 -7.59
N ASN A 191 -20.01 -2.85 -7.90
CA ASN A 191 -19.21 -1.94 -8.73
C ASN A 191 -17.93 -1.49 -8.01
N LEU A 192 -18.00 -1.22 -6.69
CA LEU A 192 -16.83 -0.90 -5.89
C LEU A 192 -15.80 -2.04 -5.92
N ARG A 193 -16.22 -3.27 -5.68
CA ARG A 193 -15.32 -4.43 -5.76
C ARG A 193 -14.77 -4.65 -7.16
N SER A 194 -15.58 -4.44 -8.19
CA SER A 194 -15.14 -4.57 -9.58
C SER A 194 -14.06 -3.54 -9.92
N GLU A 195 -14.21 -2.29 -9.50
CA GLU A 195 -13.22 -1.24 -9.67
C GLU A 195 -11.92 -1.57 -8.91
N MET A 196 -12.02 -2.02 -7.66
CA MET A 196 -10.86 -2.49 -6.88
C MET A 196 -10.11 -3.62 -7.61
N CYS A 197 -10.83 -4.59 -8.16
CA CYS A 197 -10.22 -5.69 -8.94
C CYS A 197 -9.47 -5.17 -10.16
N MET A 198 -10.06 -4.27 -10.94
CA MET A 198 -9.42 -3.68 -12.11
C MET A 198 -8.15 -2.92 -11.74
N LEU A 199 -8.18 -2.11 -10.68
CA LEU A 199 -7.00 -1.39 -10.20
C LEU A 199 -5.90 -2.33 -9.73
N MET A 200 -6.25 -3.42 -9.04
CA MET A 200 -5.26 -4.43 -8.61
C MET A 200 -4.62 -5.14 -9.81
N GLU A 201 -5.40 -5.50 -10.83
CA GLU A 201 -4.86 -6.10 -12.07
C GLU A 201 -3.91 -5.14 -12.80
N ASP A 202 -4.24 -3.84 -12.87
CA ASP A 202 -3.37 -2.81 -13.44
C ASP A 202 -2.03 -2.69 -12.67
N TRP A 203 -2.05 -2.97 -11.38
CA TRP A 203 -0.85 -3.01 -10.54
C TRP A 203 -0.10 -4.35 -10.61
N GLY A 204 -0.60 -5.29 -11.40
CA GLY A 204 0.01 -6.61 -11.60
C GLY A 204 -0.35 -7.63 -10.51
N VAL A 205 -1.33 -7.33 -9.68
CA VAL A 205 -1.90 -8.28 -8.71
C VAL A 205 -2.99 -9.07 -9.40
N LYS A 206 -2.79 -10.38 -9.53
CA LYS A 206 -3.82 -11.27 -10.10
C LYS A 206 -4.94 -11.47 -9.09
N VAL A 207 -6.11 -10.98 -9.43
CA VAL A 207 -7.32 -11.16 -8.61
C VAL A 207 -8.02 -12.44 -8.99
N LYS A 208 -8.49 -13.19 -7.99
CA LYS A 208 -9.16 -14.47 -8.18
C LYS A 208 -10.64 -14.38 -7.80
#